data_795ce56aa84c4b5254084b014043f8b2
#
_entry.id   795ce56aa84c4b5254084b014043f8b2
#
_cell.length_a   1.000
_cell.length_b   1.000
_cell.length_c   1.000
_cell.angle_alpha   90.00
_cell.angle_beta   90.00
_cell.angle_gamma   90.00
#
_symmetry.space_group_name_H-M   'P 1'
#
loop_
_entity.id
_entity.type
_entity.pdbx_description
1 polymer ?
#
loop_
_entity_poly.entity_id
_entity_poly.type
_entity_poly.pdbx_seq_one_letter_code
_entity_poly.pdbx_strand_id
1 'polypeptide(L)'
;MILNSKELTSIIEKSGDSLVAFDMYADWCVPCHRMFETTYVDPRVVAESQRFVMARVNVEGLSRKEQDDVRQRYGVMGVPTTVWIGTDGSMRSLADYIGPDRMLELMQAALPGAGAAGRKAGATE
;
A
#
# COMPACT_ATOMS: atom_id res chain seq x y z
N MET A 1 -8.69 7.50 -2.98
CA MET A 1 -8.01 8.75 -3.38
C MET A 1 -6.89 8.42 -4.34
N ILE A 2 -6.80 9.15 -5.44
CA ILE A 2 -5.77 8.92 -6.46
C ILE A 2 -4.74 10.03 -6.35
N LEU A 3 -3.47 9.67 -6.15
CA LEU A 3 -2.41 10.63 -5.84
C LEU A 3 -1.26 10.57 -6.83
N ASN A 4 -0.54 11.68 -6.97
CA ASN A 4 0.76 11.67 -7.61
C ASN A 4 1.83 11.42 -6.52
N SER A 5 3.10 11.32 -6.92
CA SER A 5 4.15 10.95 -5.97
C SER A 5 4.35 12.02 -4.89
N LYS A 6 4.14 13.28 -5.24
CA LYS A 6 4.28 14.39 -4.30
C LYS A 6 3.19 14.35 -3.24
N GLU A 7 1.96 14.11 -3.66
CA GLU A 7 0.83 13.99 -2.74
C GLU A 7 1.00 12.79 -1.83
N LEU A 8 1.48 11.68 -2.37
CA LEU A 8 1.72 10.47 -1.58
C LEU A 8 2.76 10.75 -0.49
N THR A 9 3.88 11.35 -0.86
CA THR A 9 4.92 11.68 0.10
C THR A 9 4.37 12.60 1.20
N SER A 10 3.59 13.60 0.81
CA SER A 10 2.99 14.53 1.76
C SER A 10 2.08 13.81 2.74
N ILE A 11 1.23 12.91 2.25
CA ILE A 11 0.33 12.15 3.12
C ILE A 11 1.11 11.28 4.09
N ILE A 12 2.16 10.61 3.61
CA ILE A 12 2.97 9.75 4.47
C ILE A 12 3.62 10.58 5.57
N GLU A 13 4.19 11.73 5.22
CA GLU A 13 4.83 12.60 6.19
C GLU A 13 3.84 13.15 7.21
N LYS A 14 2.65 13.50 6.77
CA LYS A 14 1.63 14.07 7.65
C LYS A 14 0.91 13.01 8.49
N SER A 15 1.01 11.76 8.12
CA SER A 15 0.33 10.68 8.83
C SER A 15 0.93 10.42 10.22
N GLY A 16 2.19 10.82 10.42
CA GLY A 16 2.83 10.66 11.72
C GLY A 16 2.88 9.20 12.14
N ASP A 17 2.17 8.89 13.22
CA ASP A 17 2.14 7.54 13.76
C ASP A 17 1.08 6.64 13.16
N SER A 18 0.36 7.13 12.15
CA SER A 18 -0.70 6.35 11.53
C SER A 18 -0.15 5.28 10.62
N LEU A 19 -0.91 4.20 10.49
CA LEU A 19 -0.64 3.18 9.50
C LEU A 19 -1.01 3.72 8.12
N VAL A 20 -0.17 3.47 7.14
CA VAL A 20 -0.43 3.92 5.77
C VAL A 20 -0.37 2.72 4.84
N ALA A 21 -1.29 2.66 3.90
CA ALA A 21 -1.24 1.67 2.84
C ALA A 21 -1.53 2.36 1.52
N PHE A 22 -0.76 2.04 0.50
CA PHE A 22 -1.07 2.57 -0.82
C PHE A 22 -0.89 1.50 -1.88
N ASP A 23 -1.62 1.68 -2.96
CA ASP A 23 -1.71 0.73 -4.04
C ASP A 23 -1.33 1.41 -5.34
N MET A 24 -0.34 0.85 -6.01
CA MET A 24 0.08 1.33 -7.33
C MET A 24 -0.66 0.53 -8.38
N TYR A 25 -1.33 1.21 -9.28
CA TYR A 25 -2.14 0.55 -10.30
C TYR A 25 -2.05 1.28 -11.63
N ALA A 26 -2.59 0.64 -12.67
CA ALA A 26 -2.74 1.24 -13.99
C ALA A 26 -4.08 0.82 -14.56
N ASP A 27 -4.63 1.63 -15.45
CA ASP A 27 -5.94 1.34 -16.04
C ASP A 27 -5.94 0.07 -16.87
N TRP A 28 -4.81 -0.26 -17.51
CA TRP A 28 -4.67 -1.46 -18.32
C TRP A 28 -4.37 -2.72 -17.50
N CYS A 29 -4.18 -2.60 -16.23
CA CYS A 29 -3.72 -3.70 -15.38
C CYS A 29 -4.90 -4.54 -14.92
N VAL A 30 -5.07 -5.72 -15.50
CA VAL A 30 -6.18 -6.62 -15.16
C VAL A 30 -6.14 -7.05 -13.69
N PRO A 31 -5.00 -7.50 -13.14
CA PRO A 31 -4.95 -7.86 -11.71
C PRO A 31 -5.31 -6.69 -10.79
N CYS A 32 -4.98 -5.46 -11.19
CA CYS A 32 -5.35 -4.29 -10.40
C CYS A 32 -6.86 -4.14 -10.32
N HIS A 33 -7.54 -4.27 -11.45
CA HIS A 33 -9.00 -4.18 -11.49
C HIS A 33 -9.65 -5.30 -10.69
N ARG A 34 -9.09 -6.50 -10.75
CA ARG A 34 -9.61 -7.61 -9.97
C ARG A 34 -9.52 -7.33 -8.48
N MET A 35 -8.46 -6.68 -8.03
CA MET A 35 -8.34 -6.30 -6.63
C MET A 35 -9.44 -5.30 -6.25
N PHE A 36 -9.73 -4.35 -7.12
CA PHE A 36 -10.79 -3.38 -6.85
C PHE A 36 -12.16 -4.03 -6.79
N GLU A 37 -12.36 -5.10 -7.55
CA GLU A 37 -13.65 -5.78 -7.63
C GLU A 37 -13.84 -6.84 -6.54
N THR A 38 -12.78 -7.38 -5.99
CA THR A 38 -12.85 -8.48 -5.04
C THR A 38 -12.27 -8.13 -3.67
N THR A 39 -11.04 -7.65 -3.63
CA THR A 39 -10.31 -7.43 -2.38
C THR A 39 -10.79 -6.19 -1.66
N TYR A 40 -10.85 -5.07 -2.37
CA TYR A 40 -11.17 -3.78 -1.74
C TYR A 40 -12.67 -3.58 -1.50
N VAL A 41 -13.50 -4.49 -1.97
CA VAL A 41 -14.93 -4.45 -1.65
C VAL A 41 -15.32 -5.51 -0.62
N ASP A 42 -14.41 -6.37 -0.22
CA ASP A 42 -14.68 -7.36 0.82
C ASP A 42 -14.93 -6.63 2.14
N PRO A 43 -16.07 -6.88 2.82
CA PRO A 43 -16.40 -6.15 4.04
C PRO A 43 -15.34 -6.23 5.13
N ARG A 44 -14.62 -7.35 5.22
CA ARG A 44 -13.56 -7.51 6.22
C ARG A 44 -12.38 -6.60 5.90
N VAL A 45 -12.03 -6.48 4.63
CA VAL A 45 -10.95 -5.60 4.18
C VAL A 45 -11.34 -4.14 4.37
N VAL A 46 -12.59 -3.80 4.03
CA VAL A 46 -13.11 -2.45 4.23
C VAL A 46 -13.03 -2.07 5.70
N ALA A 47 -13.46 -2.97 6.59
CA ALA A 47 -13.41 -2.70 8.02
C ALA A 47 -11.98 -2.49 8.51
N GLU A 48 -11.06 -3.34 8.07
CA GLU A 48 -9.66 -3.24 8.47
C GLU A 48 -9.02 -1.96 7.93
N SER A 49 -9.44 -1.52 6.74
CA SER A 49 -8.87 -0.33 6.11
C SER A 49 -9.15 0.95 6.90
N GLN A 50 -10.13 0.93 7.78
CA GLN A 50 -10.44 2.09 8.63
C GLN A 50 -9.27 2.44 9.56
N ARG A 51 -8.36 1.52 9.77
CA ARG A 51 -7.20 1.69 10.63
C ARG A 51 -6.01 2.27 9.89
N PHE A 52 -6.13 2.43 8.58
CA PHE A 52 -5.05 2.89 7.71
C PHE A 52 -5.42 4.19 7.05
N VAL A 53 -4.41 4.98 6.73
CA VAL A 53 -4.56 6.02 5.72
C VAL A 53 -4.37 5.31 4.38
N MET A 54 -5.44 5.20 3.63
CA MET A 54 -5.44 4.46 2.37
C MET A 54 -5.28 5.40 1.19
N ALA A 55 -4.42 5.04 0.27
CA ALA A 55 -4.18 5.83 -0.93
C ALA A 55 -4.05 4.92 -2.15
N ARG A 56 -4.28 5.50 -3.32
CA ARG A 56 -4.13 4.79 -4.59
C ARG A 56 -3.37 5.71 -5.53
N VAL A 57 -2.42 5.13 -6.24
CA VAL A 57 -1.57 5.89 -7.17
C VAL A 57 -1.68 5.26 -8.55
N ASN A 58 -2.21 6.02 -9.50
CA ASN A 58 -2.27 5.58 -10.89
C ASN A 58 -0.94 5.91 -11.55
N VAL A 59 -0.15 4.86 -11.86
CA VAL A 59 1.20 5.09 -12.41
C VAL A 59 1.16 5.78 -13.77
N GLU A 60 0.06 5.65 -14.51
CA GLU A 60 -0.06 6.32 -15.80
C GLU A 60 -0.19 7.83 -15.66
N GLY A 61 -0.64 8.30 -14.51
CA GLY A 61 -0.73 9.72 -14.23
C GLY A 61 0.56 10.33 -13.75
N LEU A 62 1.60 9.52 -13.54
CA LEU A 62 2.89 10.00 -13.08
C LEU A 62 3.81 10.30 -14.24
N SER A 63 4.59 11.37 -14.12
CA SER A 63 5.68 11.62 -15.05
C SER A 63 6.75 10.55 -14.89
N ARG A 64 7.66 10.46 -15.85
CA ARG A 64 8.78 9.52 -15.74
C ARG A 64 9.58 9.78 -14.46
N LYS A 65 9.81 11.04 -14.15
CA LYS A 65 10.57 11.42 -12.96
C LYS A 65 9.83 10.97 -11.70
N GLU A 66 8.53 11.15 -11.67
CA GLU A 66 7.72 10.72 -10.52
C GLU A 66 7.72 9.20 -10.37
N GLN A 67 7.66 8.49 -11.50
CA GLN A 67 7.74 7.03 -11.49
C GLN A 67 9.08 6.55 -10.92
N ASP A 68 10.16 7.21 -11.33
CA ASP A 68 11.49 6.87 -10.82
C ASP A 68 11.59 7.15 -9.32
N ASP A 69 11.00 8.25 -8.88
CA ASP A 69 11.00 8.62 -7.46
C ASP A 69 10.28 7.57 -6.63
N VAL A 70 9.10 7.15 -7.06
CA VAL A 70 8.32 6.13 -6.35
C VAL A 70 9.08 4.80 -6.34
N ARG A 71 9.69 4.45 -7.46
CA ARG A 71 10.47 3.22 -7.55
C ARG A 71 11.60 3.20 -6.55
N GLN A 72 12.33 4.31 -6.45
CA GLN A 72 13.47 4.41 -5.54
C GLN A 72 13.04 4.45 -4.08
N ARG A 73 11.99 5.21 -3.77
CA ARG A 73 11.55 5.39 -2.38
C ARG A 73 10.89 4.15 -1.81
N TYR A 74 10.08 3.47 -2.62
CA TYR A 74 9.19 2.41 -2.12
C TYR A 74 9.48 1.06 -2.72
N GLY A 75 10.46 0.96 -3.60
CA GLY A 75 10.81 -0.30 -4.22
C GLY A 75 9.75 -0.82 -5.19
N VAL A 76 8.94 0.07 -5.75
CA VAL A 76 7.87 -0.32 -6.66
C VAL A 76 8.43 -0.53 -8.05
N MET A 77 8.30 -1.75 -8.56
CA MET A 77 8.85 -2.11 -9.87
C MET A 77 7.78 -2.33 -10.93
N GLY A 78 6.53 -2.40 -10.56
CA GLY A 78 5.45 -2.64 -11.52
C GLY A 78 4.10 -2.59 -10.85
N VAL A 79 3.06 -3.01 -11.57
CA VAL A 79 1.69 -3.01 -11.05
C VAL A 79 1.09 -4.41 -11.20
N PRO A 80 0.23 -4.81 -10.26
CA PRO A 80 -0.11 -4.10 -9.02
C PRO A 80 1.02 -4.21 -8.00
N THR A 81 1.20 -3.19 -7.21
CA THR A 81 2.09 -3.25 -6.04
C THR A 81 1.38 -2.55 -4.89
N THR A 82 1.28 -3.22 -3.76
CA THR A 82 0.70 -2.65 -2.56
C THR A 82 1.81 -2.47 -1.53
N VAL A 83 1.82 -1.32 -0.88
CA VAL A 83 2.84 -0.99 0.12
C VAL A 83 2.13 -0.66 1.42
N TRP A 84 2.62 -1.23 2.52
CA TRP A 84 2.15 -0.94 3.87
C TRP A 84 3.28 -0.30 4.65
N ILE A 85 2.99 0.79 5.33
CA ILE A 85 3.97 1.51 6.14
C ILE A 85 3.47 1.49 7.58
N GLY A 86 4.28 0.94 8.47
CA GLY A 86 3.94 0.85 9.88
C GLY A 86 4.19 2.14 10.62
N THR A 87 3.74 2.17 11.87
CA THR A 87 3.87 3.37 12.72
C THR A 87 5.31 3.70 13.06
N ASP A 88 6.21 2.73 12.93
CA ASP A 88 7.65 2.94 13.17
C ASP A 88 8.41 3.25 11.88
N GLY A 89 7.70 3.46 10.78
CA GLY A 89 8.33 3.75 9.49
C GLY A 89 8.75 2.53 8.70
N SER A 90 8.57 1.32 9.24
CA SER A 90 8.89 0.11 8.50
C SER A 90 7.96 -0.04 7.30
N MET A 91 8.50 -0.57 6.21
CA MET A 91 7.74 -0.76 4.98
C MET A 91 7.71 -2.22 4.58
N ARG A 92 6.61 -2.60 3.96
CA ARG A 92 6.41 -3.92 3.43
C ARG A 92 5.66 -3.79 2.12
N SER A 93 6.03 -4.55 1.12
CA SER A 93 5.36 -4.46 -0.18
C SER A 93 5.17 -5.84 -0.78
N LEU A 94 4.16 -5.94 -1.63
CA LEU A 94 3.89 -7.16 -2.39
C LEU A 94 3.45 -6.75 -3.79
N ALA A 95 4.15 -7.28 -4.79
CA ALA A 95 3.95 -6.93 -6.19
C ALA A 95 3.18 -8.05 -6.90
N ASP A 96 1.90 -8.21 -6.56
CA ASP A 96 1.05 -9.25 -7.13
C ASP A 96 -0.41 -8.96 -6.82
N TYR A 97 -1.30 -9.68 -7.48
CA TYR A 97 -2.70 -9.70 -7.08
C TYR A 97 -2.81 -10.25 -5.67
N ILE A 98 -3.56 -9.57 -4.82
CA ILE A 98 -3.77 -9.98 -3.43
C ILE A 98 -5.26 -10.19 -3.23
N GLY A 99 -5.65 -11.43 -2.90
CA GLY A 99 -7.04 -11.71 -2.59
C GLY A 99 -7.43 -11.20 -1.21
N PRO A 100 -8.73 -11.26 -0.86
CA PRO A 100 -9.20 -10.70 0.40
C PRO A 100 -8.55 -11.32 1.64
N ASP A 101 -8.41 -12.63 1.69
CA ASP A 101 -7.85 -13.30 2.86
C ASP A 101 -6.40 -12.91 3.09
N ARG A 102 -5.62 -12.92 2.02
CA ARG A 102 -4.20 -12.55 2.10
C ARG A 102 -4.05 -11.08 2.46
N MET A 103 -4.90 -10.23 1.89
CA MET A 103 -4.88 -8.80 2.21
C MET A 103 -5.12 -8.58 3.71
N LEU A 104 -6.08 -9.29 4.29
CA LEU A 104 -6.34 -9.20 5.72
C LEU A 104 -5.14 -9.59 6.55
N GLU A 105 -4.49 -10.69 6.19
CA GLU A 105 -3.28 -11.13 6.88
C GLU A 105 -2.20 -10.05 6.87
N LEU A 106 -1.99 -9.44 5.71
CA LEU A 106 -0.95 -8.42 5.56
C LEU A 106 -1.30 -7.15 6.33
N MET A 107 -2.56 -6.75 6.29
CA MET A 107 -3.02 -5.57 7.02
C MET A 107 -2.92 -5.79 8.53
N GLN A 108 -3.30 -6.96 9.00
CA GLN A 108 -3.22 -7.27 10.43
C GLN A 108 -1.77 -7.34 10.90
N ALA A 109 -0.89 -7.85 10.05
CA ALA A 109 0.54 -7.91 10.38
C ALA A 109 1.17 -6.52 10.51
N ALA A 110 0.54 -5.50 9.93
CA ALA A 110 1.04 -4.13 10.00
C ALA A 110 0.51 -3.37 11.22
N LEU A 111 -0.32 -3.99 12.06
CA LEU A 111 -0.92 -3.30 13.20
C LEU A 111 0.10 -2.94 14.26
N PRO A 112 -0.04 -1.75 14.89
CA PRO A 112 0.78 -1.40 16.04
C PRO A 112 0.52 -2.38 17.17
N GLY A 113 1.50 -2.66 17.97
CA GLY A 113 1.35 -3.59 19.07
C GLY A 113 1.50 -5.02 18.61
N ALA A 114 0.55 -5.54 17.85
CA ALA A 114 0.66 -6.88 17.30
C ALA A 114 1.89 -6.99 16.42
N GLY A 115 2.20 -5.91 15.70
CA GLY A 115 3.35 -5.88 14.82
C GLY A 115 4.64 -5.41 15.46
N ALA A 116 4.61 -4.98 16.72
CA ALA A 116 5.81 -4.39 17.32
C ALA A 116 7.00 -5.33 17.26
N ALA A 117 6.81 -6.59 17.62
CA ALA A 117 7.86 -7.58 17.53
C ALA A 117 7.92 -8.20 16.14
N GLY A 118 6.77 -8.55 15.61
CA GLY A 118 6.69 -9.18 14.30
C GLY A 118 6.99 -8.24 13.15
N ARG A 119 6.80 -6.96 13.35
CA ARG A 119 7.03 -5.96 12.30
C ARG A 119 8.49 -5.87 11.92
N LYS A 120 9.38 -6.01 12.88
CA LYS A 120 10.80 -5.98 12.57
C LYS A 120 11.17 -7.10 11.62
N ALA A 121 10.61 -8.27 11.85
CA ALA A 121 10.80 -9.39 10.93
C ALA A 121 10.17 -9.08 9.57
N GLY A 122 8.97 -8.50 9.59
CA GLY A 122 8.28 -8.12 8.37
C GLY A 122 9.02 -7.04 7.59
N ALA A 123 9.64 -6.11 8.29
CA ALA A 123 10.37 -5.02 7.64
C ALA A 123 11.59 -5.50 6.87
N THR A 124 12.05 -6.69 7.12
CA THR A 124 13.21 -7.25 6.45
C THR A 124 12.87 -7.99 5.15
N GLU A 125 11.62 -8.11 4.85
CA GLU A 125 11.18 -8.83 3.66
C GLU A 125 11.58 -8.18 2.36
#